data_76e53f24122be8ee6d95d91aa968d90e
#
_entry.id   76e53f24122be8ee6d95d91aa968d90e
#
_cell.length_a   1.000
_cell.length_b   1.000
_cell.length_c   1.000
_cell.angle_alpha   90.00
_cell.angle_beta   90.00
_cell.angle_gamma   90.00
#
_symmetry.space_group_name_H-M   'P 1'
#
loop_
_entity.id
_entity.type
_entity.pdbx_description
1 polymer ?
#
loop_
_entity_poly.entity_id
_entity_poly.type
_entity_poly.pdbx_seq_one_letter_code
_entity_poly.pdbx_strand_id
1 'polypeptide(L)'
;MLRVASVGSGSKGNATLVASEETTLLIDCGFPAREMLSRLDQINVDIADIDAILVTHEHSDHIGGVAAVSRAAGAPIYATHGTLTSGKLEGARTIVEIESDSEFAIGDIEVSAITVPHDAREPVQYVFKHAARRIGVLTDLGMVSPHVQRAYEGCDLLLLEFNHDLAMLRRGPYPAALKRRVSGDFGHLNNDQALGMLEAMGESVPGTVIAGHISEQNTSVDAVSTLLGPLIQRAEMNVIYATQSQGFDWISSDASGAVSKVA
;
A
#
# COMPACT_ATOMS: atom_id res chain seq x y z
N MET A 1 13.30 10.64 -10.57
CA MET A 1 12.94 10.74 -9.12
C MET A 1 11.82 9.77 -8.83
N LEU A 2 11.81 9.02 -7.68
CA LEU A 2 10.69 8.13 -7.32
C LEU A 2 9.74 8.84 -6.36
N ARG A 3 8.44 8.78 -6.64
CA ARG A 3 7.38 9.45 -5.86
C ARG A 3 6.18 8.55 -5.67
N VAL A 4 5.38 8.81 -4.65
CA VAL A 4 4.18 8.05 -4.32
C VAL A 4 3.02 8.97 -3.98
N ALA A 5 1.81 8.59 -4.36
CA ALA A 5 0.55 9.22 -3.96
C ALA A 5 -0.49 8.13 -3.69
N SER A 6 -1.53 8.45 -2.96
CA SER A 6 -2.68 7.56 -2.82
C SER A 6 -3.97 8.35 -2.95
N VAL A 7 -4.92 7.80 -3.66
CA VAL A 7 -6.25 8.39 -3.84
C VAL A 7 -7.29 7.79 -2.90
N GLY A 8 -6.85 6.89 -2.00
CA GLY A 8 -7.64 6.32 -0.92
C GLY A 8 -6.98 5.10 -0.32
N SER A 9 -7.04 4.96 1.02
CA SER A 9 -6.43 3.87 1.77
C SER A 9 -7.34 3.43 2.92
N GLY A 10 -7.87 2.21 2.82
CA GLY A 10 -8.75 1.62 3.83
C GLY A 10 -9.77 0.63 3.24
N SER A 11 -10.59 0.04 4.09
CA SER A 11 -11.49 -1.08 3.77
C SER A 11 -12.64 -0.80 2.79
N LYS A 12 -12.77 0.42 2.28
CA LYS A 12 -13.76 0.78 1.26
C LYS A 12 -13.15 0.94 -0.14
N GLY A 13 -11.83 0.89 -0.24
CA GLY A 13 -11.09 0.96 -1.48
C GLY A 13 -9.68 1.50 -1.26
N ASN A 14 -8.74 0.85 -1.93
CA ASN A 14 -7.33 1.19 -1.93
C ASN A 14 -6.89 1.48 -3.36
N ALA A 15 -6.11 2.54 -3.54
CA ALA A 15 -5.43 2.83 -4.79
C ALA A 15 -4.24 3.74 -4.51
N THR A 16 -3.06 3.23 -4.80
CA THR A 16 -1.78 3.92 -4.58
C THR A 16 -1.04 4.03 -5.91
N LEU A 17 -0.43 5.17 -6.18
CA LEU A 17 0.39 5.38 -7.36
C LEU A 17 1.86 5.47 -6.94
N VAL A 18 2.73 4.82 -7.69
CA VAL A 18 4.18 5.01 -7.61
C VAL A 18 4.67 5.41 -9.00
N ALA A 19 5.43 6.51 -9.08
CA ALA A 19 5.87 7.04 -10.36
C ALA A 19 7.34 7.49 -10.34
N SER A 20 8.00 7.28 -11.46
CA SER A 20 9.25 7.93 -11.84
C SER A 20 8.95 9.19 -12.68
N GLU A 21 9.90 9.65 -13.48
CA GLU A 21 9.68 10.67 -14.50
C GLU A 21 9.09 10.08 -15.80
N GLU A 22 9.29 8.78 -16.04
CA GLU A 22 8.93 8.09 -17.27
C GLU A 22 7.82 7.05 -17.09
N THR A 23 7.60 6.54 -15.87
CA THR A 23 6.70 5.41 -15.60
C THR A 23 5.76 5.73 -14.44
N THR A 24 4.47 5.46 -14.61
CA THR A 24 3.44 5.57 -13.58
C THR A 24 2.76 4.24 -13.34
N LEU A 25 2.87 3.70 -12.13
CA LEU A 25 2.29 2.44 -11.72
C LEU A 25 1.13 2.68 -10.77
N LEU A 26 0.02 1.98 -10.98
CA LEU A 26 -1.10 1.95 -10.04
C LEU A 26 -1.07 0.62 -9.27
N ILE A 27 -1.07 0.71 -7.95
CA ILE A 27 -1.15 -0.43 -7.03
C ILE A 27 -2.58 -0.51 -6.53
N ASP A 28 -3.28 -1.57 -6.91
CA ASP A 28 -4.69 -1.81 -6.63
C ASP A 28 -5.66 -0.75 -7.19
N CYS A 29 -6.90 -1.08 -7.27
CA CYS A 29 -8.01 -0.17 -7.49
C CYS A 29 -9.30 -0.80 -6.94
N GLY A 30 -9.64 -0.50 -5.69
CA GLY A 30 -10.90 -0.91 -5.07
C GLY A 30 -12.08 -0.03 -5.45
N PHE A 31 -11.85 1.08 -6.14
CA PHE A 31 -12.88 2.05 -6.51
C PHE A 31 -13.51 1.75 -7.87
N PRO A 32 -14.83 1.97 -8.06
CA PRO A 32 -15.43 1.96 -9.38
C PRO A 32 -14.71 2.95 -10.32
N ALA A 33 -14.60 2.61 -11.61
CA ALA A 33 -13.83 3.41 -12.58
C ALA A 33 -14.21 4.90 -12.61
N ARG A 34 -15.50 5.22 -12.51
CA ARG A 34 -15.96 6.61 -12.47
C ARG A 34 -15.43 7.36 -11.24
N GLU A 35 -15.39 6.70 -10.09
CA GLU A 35 -14.86 7.28 -8.86
C GLU A 35 -13.34 7.42 -8.96
N MET A 36 -12.67 6.40 -9.50
CA MET A 36 -11.22 6.43 -9.69
C MET A 36 -10.79 7.62 -10.58
N LEU A 37 -11.48 7.87 -11.70
CA LEU A 37 -11.23 9.03 -12.55
C LEU A 37 -11.33 10.35 -11.78
N SER A 38 -12.37 10.52 -10.98
CA SER A 38 -12.53 11.73 -10.16
C SER A 38 -11.45 11.89 -9.08
N ARG A 39 -10.93 10.78 -8.55
CA ARG A 39 -9.85 10.79 -7.58
C ARG A 39 -8.49 11.08 -8.21
N LEU A 40 -8.21 10.54 -9.39
CA LEU A 40 -7.00 10.84 -10.17
C LEU A 40 -6.93 12.32 -10.56
N ASP A 41 -8.06 12.90 -10.97
CA ASP A 41 -8.16 14.33 -11.31
C ASP A 41 -7.74 15.24 -10.12
N GLN A 42 -8.05 14.85 -8.89
CA GLN A 42 -7.66 15.60 -7.68
C GLN A 42 -6.15 15.68 -7.45
N ILE A 43 -5.39 14.74 -7.99
CA ILE A 43 -3.92 14.68 -7.90
C ILE A 43 -3.25 14.96 -9.25
N ASN A 44 -4.01 15.51 -10.22
CA ASN A 44 -3.57 15.87 -11.56
C ASN A 44 -2.91 14.70 -12.34
N VAL A 45 -3.53 13.52 -12.29
CA VAL A 45 -3.12 12.34 -13.06
C VAL A 45 -4.19 12.00 -14.10
N ASP A 46 -3.79 11.93 -15.37
CA ASP A 46 -4.65 11.36 -16.40
C ASP A 46 -4.62 9.84 -16.30
N ILE A 47 -5.77 9.19 -16.44
CA ILE A 47 -5.84 7.72 -16.46
C ILE A 47 -4.98 7.11 -17.57
N ALA A 48 -4.79 7.83 -18.67
CA ALA A 48 -3.95 7.42 -19.78
C ALA A 48 -2.44 7.43 -19.46
N ASP A 49 -2.03 8.10 -18.38
CA ASP A 49 -0.64 8.13 -17.93
C ASP A 49 -0.27 6.89 -17.10
N ILE A 50 -1.23 6.00 -16.81
CA ILE A 50 -0.97 4.76 -16.07
C ILE A 50 -0.40 3.71 -17.02
N ASP A 51 0.86 3.34 -16.82
CA ASP A 51 1.58 2.37 -17.64
C ASP A 51 1.26 0.92 -17.27
N ALA A 52 0.99 0.65 -15.99
CA ALA A 52 0.62 -0.68 -15.51
C ALA A 52 -0.18 -0.62 -14.20
N ILE A 53 -0.95 -1.68 -13.95
CA ILE A 53 -1.68 -1.88 -12.70
C ILE A 53 -1.15 -3.15 -12.03
N LEU A 54 -0.66 -3.03 -10.80
CA LEU A 54 -0.21 -4.15 -9.97
C LEU A 54 -1.31 -4.47 -8.96
N VAL A 55 -1.68 -5.74 -8.86
CA VAL A 55 -2.72 -6.18 -7.91
C VAL A 55 -2.06 -6.96 -6.78
N THR A 56 -2.32 -6.54 -5.55
CA THR A 56 -1.77 -7.20 -4.36
C THR A 56 -2.47 -8.51 -4.07
N HIS A 57 -3.80 -8.52 -4.12
CA HIS A 57 -4.64 -9.69 -3.87
C HIS A 57 -6.10 -9.47 -4.33
N GLU A 58 -6.93 -10.51 -4.22
CA GLU A 58 -8.29 -10.52 -4.78
C GLU A 58 -9.39 -9.93 -3.90
N HIS A 59 -9.15 -9.30 -2.76
CA HIS A 59 -10.21 -8.65 -1.99
C HIS A 59 -10.84 -7.48 -2.75
N SER A 60 -12.13 -7.26 -2.55
CA SER A 60 -12.92 -6.32 -3.37
C SER A 60 -12.46 -4.86 -3.26
N ASP A 61 -11.96 -4.47 -2.11
CA ASP A 61 -11.39 -3.15 -1.83
C ASP A 61 -10.00 -2.92 -2.43
N HIS A 62 -9.43 -3.93 -3.10
CA HIS A 62 -8.20 -3.88 -3.88
C HIS A 62 -8.44 -4.09 -5.38
N ILE A 63 -9.23 -5.10 -5.75
CA ILE A 63 -9.37 -5.52 -7.15
C ILE A 63 -10.62 -4.99 -7.85
N GLY A 64 -11.60 -4.46 -7.10
CA GLY A 64 -12.97 -4.21 -7.60
C GLY A 64 -13.09 -3.31 -8.83
N GLY A 65 -12.19 -2.36 -9.01
CA GLY A 65 -12.15 -1.45 -10.17
C GLY A 65 -11.09 -1.78 -11.21
N VAL A 66 -10.14 -2.67 -10.89
CA VAL A 66 -8.92 -2.92 -11.67
C VAL A 66 -9.20 -3.22 -13.14
N ALA A 67 -10.09 -4.18 -13.43
CA ALA A 67 -10.39 -4.55 -14.83
C ALA A 67 -11.01 -3.39 -15.63
N ALA A 68 -11.82 -2.55 -15.01
CA ALA A 68 -12.44 -1.41 -15.67
C ALA A 68 -11.42 -0.28 -15.90
N VAL A 69 -10.56 0.00 -14.93
CA VAL A 69 -9.48 0.99 -15.02
C VAL A 69 -8.44 0.56 -16.05
N SER A 70 -8.02 -0.72 -16.06
CA SER A 70 -7.11 -1.28 -17.08
C SER A 70 -7.62 -1.06 -18.50
N ARG A 71 -8.93 -1.27 -18.75
CA ARG A 71 -9.52 -0.99 -20.07
C ARG A 71 -9.51 0.48 -20.43
N ALA A 72 -9.76 1.35 -19.46
CA ALA A 72 -9.80 2.80 -19.68
C ALA A 72 -8.40 3.39 -19.91
N ALA A 73 -7.41 2.94 -19.13
CA ALA A 73 -6.02 3.33 -19.27
C ALA A 73 -5.31 2.66 -20.48
N GLY A 74 -5.81 1.51 -20.92
CA GLY A 74 -5.08 0.66 -21.86
C GLY A 74 -3.90 -0.10 -21.21
N ALA A 75 -3.77 -0.04 -19.90
CA ALA A 75 -2.65 -0.57 -19.12
C ALA A 75 -2.78 -2.06 -18.84
N PRO A 76 -1.68 -2.85 -18.91
CA PRO A 76 -1.65 -4.24 -18.50
C PRO A 76 -1.82 -4.37 -16.97
N ILE A 77 -2.35 -5.53 -16.54
CA ILE A 77 -2.49 -5.91 -15.14
C ILE A 77 -1.43 -6.94 -14.80
N TYR A 78 -0.72 -6.72 -13.70
CA TYR A 78 0.25 -7.64 -13.12
C TYR A 78 -0.37 -8.25 -11.84
N ALA A 79 -0.46 -9.57 -11.77
CA ALA A 79 -1.04 -10.26 -10.61
C ALA A 79 -0.49 -11.67 -10.47
N THR A 80 -0.47 -12.20 -9.24
CA THR A 80 -0.08 -13.58 -8.96
C THR A 80 -1.10 -14.58 -9.49
N HIS A 81 -0.68 -15.83 -9.70
CA HIS A 81 -1.56 -16.92 -10.13
C HIS A 81 -2.80 -17.06 -9.24
N GLY A 82 -2.60 -17.03 -7.91
CA GLY A 82 -3.69 -17.11 -6.94
C GLY A 82 -4.73 -16.00 -7.12
N THR A 83 -4.28 -14.77 -7.31
CA THR A 83 -5.14 -13.62 -7.58
C THR A 83 -5.90 -13.79 -8.90
N LEU A 84 -5.23 -14.26 -9.97
CA LEU A 84 -5.86 -14.51 -11.27
C LEU A 84 -6.97 -15.58 -11.21
N THR A 85 -6.74 -16.65 -10.45
CA THR A 85 -7.74 -17.74 -10.29
C THR A 85 -8.99 -17.31 -9.52
N SER A 86 -9.04 -16.10 -8.96
CA SER A 86 -10.26 -15.55 -8.36
C SER A 86 -11.37 -15.25 -9.38
N GLY A 87 -11.03 -15.12 -10.67
CA GLY A 87 -11.95 -14.75 -11.75
C GLY A 87 -12.35 -13.26 -11.76
N LYS A 88 -11.87 -12.44 -10.82
CA LYS A 88 -12.30 -11.04 -10.69
C LYS A 88 -11.69 -10.09 -11.71
N LEU A 89 -10.71 -10.54 -12.48
CA LEU A 89 -10.05 -9.78 -13.56
C LEU A 89 -10.60 -10.12 -14.95
N GLU A 90 -11.72 -10.83 -15.03
CA GLU A 90 -12.37 -11.12 -16.30
C GLU A 90 -12.68 -9.85 -17.08
N GLY A 91 -12.39 -9.87 -18.39
CA GLY A 91 -12.55 -8.72 -19.28
C GLY A 91 -11.44 -7.67 -19.21
N ALA A 92 -10.36 -7.92 -18.49
CA ALA A 92 -9.13 -7.14 -18.60
C ALA A 92 -8.51 -7.31 -20.01
N ARG A 93 -7.84 -6.27 -20.51
CA ARG A 93 -7.30 -6.26 -21.87
C ARG A 93 -6.01 -7.09 -21.99
N THR A 94 -5.11 -6.94 -21.04
CA THR A 94 -3.82 -7.62 -20.99
C THR A 94 -3.52 -7.98 -19.53
N ILE A 95 -3.15 -9.23 -19.31
CA ILE A 95 -2.77 -9.74 -17.99
C ILE A 95 -1.37 -10.31 -18.09
N VAL A 96 -0.52 -9.96 -17.15
CA VAL A 96 0.83 -10.50 -16.95
C VAL A 96 0.81 -11.24 -15.61
N GLU A 97 1.00 -12.54 -15.65
CA GLU A 97 1.15 -13.35 -14.45
C GLU A 97 2.56 -13.13 -13.88
N ILE A 98 2.64 -12.86 -12.59
CA ILE A 98 3.90 -12.71 -11.85
C ILE A 98 4.00 -13.80 -10.78
N GLU A 99 5.22 -14.18 -10.45
CA GLU A 99 5.50 -15.08 -9.33
C GLU A 99 5.65 -14.25 -8.04
N SER A 100 5.13 -14.76 -6.93
CA SER A 100 5.42 -14.23 -5.61
C SER A 100 6.92 -14.38 -5.29
N ASP A 101 7.47 -13.45 -4.53
CA ASP A 101 8.90 -13.33 -4.21
C ASP A 101 9.82 -13.19 -5.44
N SER A 102 9.28 -12.64 -6.54
CA SER A 102 10.04 -12.35 -7.75
C SER A 102 10.35 -10.87 -7.92
N GLU A 103 11.36 -10.59 -8.78
CA GLU A 103 11.72 -9.24 -9.19
C GLU A 103 11.55 -9.10 -10.70
N PHE A 104 10.98 -7.96 -11.11
CA PHE A 104 10.78 -7.61 -12.52
C PHE A 104 10.86 -6.10 -12.70
N ALA A 105 10.87 -5.63 -13.94
CA ALA A 105 10.86 -4.20 -14.23
C ALA A 105 9.65 -3.81 -15.07
N ILE A 106 9.11 -2.62 -14.81
CA ILE A 106 8.11 -1.96 -15.64
C ILE A 106 8.67 -0.57 -15.96
N GLY A 107 8.92 -0.31 -17.23
CA GLY A 107 9.63 0.90 -17.64
C GLY A 107 11.01 1.00 -16.97
N ASP A 108 11.24 2.08 -16.26
CA ASP A 108 12.47 2.37 -15.52
C ASP A 108 12.37 2.04 -14.00
N ILE A 109 11.27 1.42 -13.55
CA ILE A 109 11.05 1.03 -12.15
C ILE A 109 11.27 -0.47 -11.98
N GLU A 110 12.20 -0.85 -11.09
CA GLU A 110 12.36 -2.22 -10.59
C GLU A 110 11.29 -2.49 -9.54
N VAL A 111 10.60 -3.62 -9.62
CA VAL A 111 9.50 -4.02 -8.73
C VAL A 111 9.82 -5.37 -8.11
N SER A 112 9.75 -5.45 -6.77
CA SER A 112 9.82 -6.72 -6.04
C SER A 112 8.43 -7.04 -5.48
N ALA A 113 7.90 -8.21 -5.83
CA ALA A 113 6.65 -8.75 -5.28
C ALA A 113 6.97 -9.59 -4.04
N ILE A 114 6.52 -9.18 -2.88
CA ILE A 114 6.87 -9.79 -1.58
C ILE A 114 5.66 -10.55 -1.03
N THR A 115 5.79 -11.84 -0.80
CA THR A 115 4.74 -12.64 -0.16
C THR A 115 4.46 -12.16 1.26
N VAL A 116 3.19 -11.98 1.59
CA VAL A 116 2.74 -11.53 2.91
C VAL A 116 1.71 -12.48 3.51
N PRO A 117 1.67 -12.66 4.85
CA PRO A 117 0.63 -13.44 5.51
C PRO A 117 -0.69 -12.66 5.54
N HIS A 118 -1.60 -13.00 4.61
CA HIS A 118 -2.93 -12.44 4.53
C HIS A 118 -3.93 -13.50 4.09
N ASP A 119 -5.22 -13.33 4.40
CA ASP A 119 -6.28 -14.31 4.09
C ASP A 119 -6.79 -14.22 2.65
N ALA A 120 -5.85 -14.28 1.72
CA ALA A 120 -6.05 -14.30 0.27
C ALA A 120 -5.36 -15.52 -0.35
N ARG A 121 -5.53 -15.76 -1.65
CA ARG A 121 -5.05 -16.98 -2.33
C ARG A 121 -3.52 -16.97 -2.49
N GLU A 122 -2.96 -15.83 -2.91
CA GLU A 122 -1.52 -15.64 -3.09
C GLU A 122 -1.21 -14.14 -2.98
N PRO A 123 -1.33 -13.60 -1.75
CA PRO A 123 -1.17 -12.17 -1.51
C PRO A 123 0.29 -11.75 -1.59
N VAL A 124 0.54 -10.68 -2.31
CA VAL A 124 1.84 -10.00 -2.36
C VAL A 124 1.70 -8.53 -2.03
N GLN A 125 2.78 -7.94 -1.59
CA GLN A 125 2.95 -6.50 -1.45
C GLN A 125 4.22 -6.08 -2.19
N TYR A 126 4.46 -4.79 -2.39
CA TYR A 126 5.46 -4.36 -3.34
C TYR A 126 6.53 -3.45 -2.75
N VAL A 127 7.76 -3.65 -3.21
CA VAL A 127 8.86 -2.68 -3.06
C VAL A 127 9.26 -2.22 -4.45
N PHE A 128 9.37 -0.91 -4.61
CA PHE A 128 9.73 -0.23 -5.85
C PHE A 128 11.12 0.37 -5.71
N LYS A 129 11.94 0.22 -6.74
CA LYS A 129 13.27 0.80 -6.78
C LYS A 129 13.48 1.52 -8.11
N HIS A 130 14.03 2.72 -8.04
CA HIS A 130 14.49 3.49 -9.18
C HIS A 130 15.78 4.21 -8.79
N ALA A 131 16.86 3.96 -9.51
CA ALA A 131 18.20 4.41 -9.15
C ALA A 131 18.57 4.01 -7.70
N ALA A 132 18.88 4.97 -6.83
CA ALA A 132 19.21 4.73 -5.43
C ALA A 132 18.01 4.84 -4.48
N ARG A 133 16.78 5.01 -4.99
CA ARG A 133 15.58 5.22 -4.18
C ARG A 133 14.71 4.00 -4.09
N ARG A 134 14.18 3.75 -2.88
CA ARG A 134 13.28 2.64 -2.60
C ARG A 134 12.01 3.12 -1.91
N ILE A 135 10.86 2.70 -2.42
CA ILE A 135 9.54 2.93 -1.81
C ILE A 135 8.90 1.58 -1.52
N GLY A 136 8.47 1.36 -0.27
CA GLY A 136 7.69 0.21 0.12
C GLY A 136 6.20 0.54 0.21
N VAL A 137 5.36 -0.36 -0.30
CA VAL A 137 3.90 -0.37 -0.05
C VAL A 137 3.61 -1.67 0.67
N LEU A 138 3.09 -1.59 1.89
CA LEU A 138 2.87 -2.72 2.77
C LEU A 138 1.58 -2.51 3.56
N THR A 139 0.49 -2.99 2.99
CA THR A 139 -0.84 -3.02 3.60
C THR A 139 -1.32 -4.47 3.68
N ASP A 140 -2.39 -4.74 4.40
CA ASP A 140 -3.04 -6.05 4.39
C ASP A 140 -2.11 -7.23 4.70
N LEU A 141 -1.60 -7.23 5.93
CA LEU A 141 -0.85 -8.37 6.47
C LEU A 141 -1.18 -8.57 7.95
N GLY A 142 -1.31 -9.82 8.39
CA GLY A 142 -1.67 -10.15 9.78
C GLY A 142 -0.48 -10.21 10.73
N MET A 143 0.73 -10.42 10.21
CA MET A 143 1.95 -10.47 11.02
C MET A 143 3.19 -10.07 10.20
N VAL A 144 4.18 -9.50 10.87
CA VAL A 144 5.48 -9.20 10.27
C VAL A 144 6.40 -10.42 10.41
N SER A 145 6.62 -11.14 9.31
CA SER A 145 7.59 -12.24 9.28
C SER A 145 9.01 -11.70 9.10
N PRO A 146 10.05 -12.49 9.45
CA PRO A 146 11.44 -12.10 9.16
C PRO A 146 11.72 -11.87 7.65
N HIS A 147 10.95 -12.52 6.76
CA HIS A 147 11.02 -12.29 5.33
C HIS A 147 10.51 -10.89 4.99
N VAL A 148 9.31 -10.56 5.43
CA VAL A 148 8.72 -9.22 5.25
C VAL A 148 9.62 -8.14 5.85
N GLN A 149 10.08 -8.33 7.10
CA GLN A 149 10.98 -7.37 7.76
C GLN A 149 12.18 -7.02 6.89
N ARG A 150 12.91 -8.04 6.40
CA ARG A 150 14.11 -7.84 5.55
C ARG A 150 13.79 -7.20 4.20
N ALA A 151 12.66 -7.53 3.58
CA ALA A 151 12.30 -7.00 2.27
C ALA A 151 12.10 -5.48 2.29
N TYR A 152 11.62 -4.94 3.40
CA TYR A 152 11.33 -3.50 3.54
C TYR A 152 12.43 -2.70 4.25
N GLU A 153 13.48 -3.33 4.75
CA GLU A 153 14.66 -2.63 5.27
C GLU A 153 15.31 -1.78 4.18
N GLY A 154 15.72 -0.56 4.54
CA GLY A 154 16.37 0.38 3.63
C GLY A 154 15.43 1.03 2.59
N CYS A 155 14.12 0.99 2.78
CA CYS A 155 13.21 1.88 2.06
C CYS A 155 13.39 3.32 2.53
N ASP A 156 13.46 4.27 1.60
CA ASP A 156 13.46 5.71 1.91
C ASP A 156 12.09 6.17 2.41
N LEU A 157 11.02 5.56 1.86
CA LEU A 157 9.64 5.82 2.19
C LEU A 157 8.87 4.51 2.29
N LEU A 158 8.03 4.38 3.32
CA LEU A 158 7.21 3.19 3.54
C LEU A 158 5.76 3.59 3.82
N LEU A 159 4.85 3.17 2.93
CA LEU A 159 3.42 3.10 3.24
C LEU A 159 3.17 1.81 4.04
N LEU A 160 2.83 1.96 5.31
CA LEU A 160 2.65 0.86 6.26
C LEU A 160 1.24 0.88 6.85
N GLU A 161 0.63 -0.29 6.97
CA GLU A 161 -0.65 -0.48 7.62
C GLU A 161 -0.60 -0.17 9.13
N PHE A 162 -1.57 0.62 9.60
CA PHE A 162 -1.91 0.85 11.01
C PHE A 162 -3.39 0.59 11.20
N ASN A 163 -3.81 -0.68 11.08
CA ASN A 163 -5.21 -1.00 10.89
C ASN A 163 -6.06 -0.80 12.14
N HIS A 164 -5.62 -1.28 13.30
CA HIS A 164 -6.46 -1.22 14.50
C HIS A 164 -5.69 -1.14 15.81
N ASP A 165 -6.30 -0.50 16.80
CA ASP A 165 -5.97 -0.66 18.21
C ASP A 165 -6.68 -1.91 18.75
N LEU A 166 -5.93 -2.80 19.42
CA LEU A 166 -6.48 -4.06 19.95
C LEU A 166 -7.60 -3.85 20.96
N ALA A 167 -7.51 -2.83 21.82
CA ALA A 167 -8.52 -2.56 22.82
C ALA A 167 -9.78 -1.96 22.18
N MET A 168 -9.64 -1.08 21.20
CA MET A 168 -10.76 -0.54 20.43
C MET A 168 -11.47 -1.66 19.65
N LEU A 169 -10.72 -2.52 18.93
CA LEU A 169 -11.28 -3.66 18.20
C LEU A 169 -12.07 -4.59 19.15
N ARG A 170 -11.50 -4.93 20.31
CA ARG A 170 -12.17 -5.79 21.30
C ARG A 170 -13.48 -5.20 21.79
N ARG A 171 -13.53 -3.91 22.07
CA ARG A 171 -14.72 -3.18 22.53
C ARG A 171 -15.67 -2.76 21.42
N GLY A 172 -15.18 -2.68 20.18
CA GLY A 172 -15.91 -2.21 19.01
C GLY A 172 -17.12 -3.08 18.63
N PRO A 173 -17.91 -2.63 17.65
CA PRO A 173 -19.20 -3.26 17.30
C PRO A 173 -19.06 -4.53 16.45
N TYR A 174 -17.86 -4.87 15.97
CA TYR A 174 -17.68 -6.04 15.10
C TYR A 174 -18.11 -7.36 15.77
N PRO A 175 -18.73 -8.28 15.04
CA PRO A 175 -18.99 -9.64 15.52
C PRO A 175 -17.68 -10.35 15.94
N ALA A 176 -17.77 -11.26 16.90
CA ALA A 176 -16.61 -11.96 17.44
C ALA A 176 -15.79 -12.70 16.37
N ALA A 177 -16.45 -13.26 15.34
CA ALA A 177 -15.77 -13.91 14.23
C ALA A 177 -14.92 -12.93 13.42
N LEU A 178 -15.46 -11.73 13.13
CA LEU A 178 -14.73 -10.68 12.41
C LEU A 178 -13.56 -10.12 13.23
N LYS A 179 -13.76 -9.93 14.54
CA LYS A 179 -12.66 -9.52 15.45
C LYS A 179 -11.51 -10.50 15.41
N ARG A 180 -11.79 -11.82 15.48
CA ARG A 180 -10.75 -12.86 15.39
C ARG A 180 -10.08 -12.89 14.02
N ARG A 181 -10.83 -12.68 12.92
CA ARG A 181 -10.26 -12.58 11.57
C ARG A 181 -9.32 -11.39 11.47
N VAL A 182 -9.78 -10.19 11.85
CA VAL A 182 -9.00 -8.95 11.76
C VAL A 182 -7.72 -9.01 12.58
N SER A 183 -7.77 -9.52 13.81
CA SER A 183 -6.60 -9.59 14.72
C SER A 183 -5.79 -10.90 14.62
N GLY A 184 -6.08 -11.75 13.65
CA GLY A 184 -5.37 -13.01 13.45
C GLY A 184 -4.11 -12.84 12.58
N ASP A 185 -3.25 -13.87 12.56
CA ASP A 185 -1.97 -13.87 11.84
C ASP A 185 -2.10 -13.71 10.32
N PHE A 186 -3.29 -13.87 9.77
CA PHE A 186 -3.63 -13.63 8.36
C PHE A 186 -4.64 -12.48 8.20
N GLY A 187 -4.89 -11.70 9.26
CA GLY A 187 -5.77 -10.54 9.22
C GLY A 187 -5.00 -9.26 8.86
N HIS A 188 -4.96 -8.35 9.82
CA HIS A 188 -4.30 -7.04 9.66
C HIS A 188 -3.41 -6.73 10.87
N LEU A 189 -2.35 -5.95 10.65
CA LEU A 189 -1.51 -5.47 11.74
C LEU A 189 -2.31 -4.57 12.69
N ASN A 190 -2.15 -4.81 13.97
CA ASN A 190 -2.50 -3.79 14.94
C ASN A 190 -1.40 -2.71 15.00
N ASN A 191 -1.73 -1.57 15.58
CA ASN A 191 -0.84 -0.42 15.63
C ASN A 191 0.50 -0.72 16.34
N ASP A 192 0.47 -1.56 17.40
CA ASP A 192 1.69 -1.95 18.13
C ASP A 192 2.60 -2.86 17.29
N GLN A 193 2.02 -3.75 16.47
CA GLN A 193 2.79 -4.60 15.54
C GLN A 193 3.46 -3.75 14.45
N ALA A 194 2.75 -2.76 13.91
CA ALA A 194 3.29 -1.82 12.93
C ALA A 194 4.43 -0.98 13.52
N LEU A 195 4.25 -0.44 14.75
CA LEU A 195 5.32 0.24 15.48
C LEU A 195 6.52 -0.70 15.70
N GLY A 196 6.27 -1.94 16.15
CA GLY A 196 7.32 -2.94 16.41
C GLY A 196 8.15 -3.25 15.15
N MET A 197 7.53 -3.29 13.96
CA MET A 197 8.24 -3.43 12.69
C MET A 197 9.20 -2.26 12.45
N LEU A 198 8.74 -1.02 12.64
CA LEU A 198 9.58 0.18 12.46
C LEU A 198 10.71 0.23 13.49
N GLU A 199 10.45 -0.11 14.75
CA GLU A 199 11.48 -0.16 15.80
C GLU A 199 12.55 -1.21 15.54
N ALA A 200 12.17 -2.36 14.99
CA ALA A 200 13.08 -3.43 14.61
C ALA A 200 14.04 -3.06 13.46
N MET A 201 13.68 -2.06 12.64
CA MET A 201 14.56 -1.53 11.59
C MET A 201 15.73 -0.70 12.14
N GLY A 202 15.66 -0.20 13.37
CA GLY A 202 16.72 0.56 14.00
C GLY A 202 17.15 1.78 13.18
N GLU A 203 18.42 1.83 12.79
CA GLU A 203 18.97 2.92 11.97
C GLU A 203 18.48 2.90 10.50
N SER A 204 17.91 1.76 10.06
CA SER A 204 17.35 1.61 8.70
C SER A 204 15.86 1.98 8.62
N VAL A 205 15.31 2.60 9.69
CA VAL A 205 13.93 3.08 9.66
C VAL A 205 13.75 4.11 8.55
N PRO A 206 12.66 4.05 7.75
CA PRO A 206 12.44 5.00 6.66
C PRO A 206 12.41 6.45 7.15
N GLY A 207 13.03 7.36 6.41
CA GLY A 207 12.95 8.80 6.70
C GLY A 207 11.52 9.35 6.60
N THR A 208 10.65 8.66 5.87
CA THR A 208 9.21 8.98 5.80
C THR A 208 8.38 7.71 5.91
N VAL A 209 7.44 7.70 6.84
CA VAL A 209 6.41 6.67 6.99
C VAL A 209 5.04 7.26 6.66
N ILE A 210 4.30 6.56 5.82
CA ILE A 210 2.89 6.87 5.56
C ILE A 210 2.06 5.83 6.31
N ALA A 211 1.41 6.26 7.37
CA ALA A 211 0.46 5.41 8.10
C ALA A 211 -0.82 5.29 7.27
N GLY A 212 -1.04 4.11 6.71
CA GLY A 212 -2.18 3.82 5.82
C GLY A 212 -3.07 2.72 6.36
N HIS A 213 -4.12 2.41 5.60
CA HIS A 213 -5.11 1.38 5.91
C HIS A 213 -5.70 1.49 7.33
N ILE A 214 -5.87 2.74 7.79
CA ILE A 214 -6.36 3.09 9.13
C ILE A 214 -7.86 2.81 9.21
N SER A 215 -8.27 1.91 10.10
CA SER A 215 -9.68 1.57 10.30
C SER A 215 -10.45 2.75 10.92
N GLU A 216 -11.48 3.22 10.24
CA GLU A 216 -12.37 4.28 10.76
C GLU A 216 -13.10 3.89 12.06
N GLN A 217 -13.19 2.59 12.39
CA GLN A 217 -13.95 2.08 13.56
C GLN A 217 -13.08 1.58 14.70
N ASN A 218 -11.86 1.12 14.40
CA ASN A 218 -11.05 0.39 15.36
C ASN A 218 -9.72 1.07 15.71
N THR A 219 -9.49 2.27 15.18
CA THR A 219 -8.38 3.16 15.58
C THR A 219 -8.71 4.60 15.18
N SER A 220 -7.75 5.50 15.33
CA SER A 220 -7.84 6.88 14.84
C SER A 220 -6.45 7.42 14.49
N VAL A 221 -6.40 8.45 13.67
CA VAL A 221 -5.15 9.17 13.36
C VAL A 221 -4.47 9.66 14.65
N ASP A 222 -5.24 10.17 15.60
CA ASP A 222 -4.71 10.65 16.90
C ASP A 222 -4.06 9.52 17.71
N ALA A 223 -4.67 8.32 17.72
CA ALA A 223 -4.12 7.16 18.41
C ALA A 223 -2.80 6.72 17.77
N VAL A 224 -2.74 6.62 16.43
CA VAL A 224 -1.53 6.29 15.69
C VAL A 224 -0.45 7.35 15.88
N SER A 225 -0.81 8.63 15.82
CA SER A 225 0.11 9.76 16.04
C SER A 225 0.73 9.74 17.44
N THR A 226 -0.10 9.49 18.47
CA THR A 226 0.38 9.37 19.84
C THR A 226 1.34 8.20 20.00
N LEU A 227 1.02 7.05 19.40
CA LEU A 227 1.85 5.86 19.46
C LEU A 227 3.21 6.07 18.77
N LEU A 228 3.23 6.72 17.62
CA LEU A 228 4.45 6.98 16.85
C LEU A 228 5.31 8.13 17.41
N GLY A 229 4.76 8.99 18.26
CA GLY A 229 5.43 10.19 18.75
C GLY A 229 6.85 9.99 19.26
N PRO A 230 7.15 9.01 20.13
CA PRO A 230 8.50 8.72 20.61
C PRO A 230 9.48 8.30 19.49
N LEU A 231 9.00 7.51 18.52
CA LEU A 231 9.82 7.07 17.38
C LEU A 231 10.12 8.24 16.43
N ILE A 232 9.13 9.07 16.14
CA ILE A 232 9.26 10.28 15.32
C ILE A 232 10.37 11.19 15.86
N GLN A 233 10.36 11.45 17.17
CA GLN A 233 11.36 12.32 17.82
C GLN A 233 12.76 11.69 17.81
N ARG A 234 12.86 10.38 18.07
CA ARG A 234 14.15 9.68 18.11
C ARG A 234 14.80 9.52 16.75
N ALA A 235 14.02 9.23 15.72
CA ALA A 235 14.50 8.95 14.37
C ALA A 235 14.46 10.17 13.43
N GLU A 236 13.97 11.32 13.90
CA GLU A 236 13.72 12.52 13.06
C GLU A 236 12.87 12.20 11.80
N MET A 237 11.93 11.25 11.96
CA MET A 237 11.14 10.68 10.89
C MET A 237 9.91 11.55 10.58
N ASN A 238 9.59 11.67 9.29
CA ASN A 238 8.31 12.27 8.87
C ASN A 238 7.20 11.24 8.88
N VAL A 239 5.99 11.64 9.33
CA VAL A 239 4.80 10.79 9.26
C VAL A 239 3.67 11.51 8.57
N ILE A 240 3.04 10.79 7.63
CA ILE A 240 1.86 11.22 6.89
C ILE A 240 0.76 10.20 7.16
N TYR A 241 -0.48 10.67 7.26
CA TYR A 241 -1.63 9.80 7.52
C TYR A 241 -2.50 9.71 6.27
N ALA A 242 -2.57 8.53 5.66
CA ALA A 242 -3.43 8.24 4.53
C ALA A 242 -4.84 7.91 5.01
N THR A 243 -5.82 8.66 4.56
CA THR A 243 -7.23 8.43 4.91
C THR A 243 -8.00 7.72 3.80
N GLN A 244 -9.13 7.10 4.16
CA GLN A 244 -10.02 6.45 3.20
C GLN A 244 -10.56 7.41 2.14
N SER A 245 -10.85 8.64 2.52
CA SER A 245 -11.54 9.60 1.64
C SER A 245 -10.61 10.45 0.79
N GLN A 246 -9.40 10.74 1.26
CA GLN A 246 -8.50 11.70 0.61
C GLN A 246 -7.17 11.09 0.19
N GLY A 247 -6.78 9.92 0.76
CA GLY A 247 -5.43 9.41 0.54
C GLY A 247 -4.36 10.42 0.98
N PHE A 248 -3.40 10.68 0.10
CA PHE A 248 -2.38 11.74 0.22
C PHE A 248 -1.86 12.12 -1.17
N ASP A 249 -1.46 13.36 -1.32
CA ASP A 249 -0.88 13.91 -2.55
C ASP A 249 0.55 13.41 -2.79
N TRP A 250 1.11 13.69 -3.95
CA TRP A 250 2.44 13.25 -4.35
C TRP A 250 3.53 13.62 -3.32
N ILE A 251 4.28 12.60 -2.93
CA ILE A 251 5.40 12.71 -2.01
C ILE A 251 6.60 12.04 -2.66
N SER A 252 7.74 12.73 -2.64
CA SER A 252 9.02 12.16 -3.03
C SER A 252 10.05 12.38 -1.92
N SER A 253 11.01 11.47 -1.76
CA SER A 253 12.18 11.74 -0.97
C SER A 253 13.27 12.32 -1.88
N ASP A 254 13.77 13.51 -1.57
CA ASP A 254 14.95 14.09 -2.22
C ASP A 254 16.25 13.45 -1.71
N ALA A 255 17.38 13.89 -2.26
CA ALA A 255 18.68 13.37 -1.86
C ALA A 255 19.05 13.67 -0.39
N SER A 256 18.36 14.60 0.26
CA SER A 256 18.57 14.98 1.67
C SER A 256 17.66 14.23 2.65
N GLY A 257 16.75 13.38 2.15
CA GLY A 257 15.73 12.74 2.97
C GLY A 257 14.54 13.65 3.33
N ALA A 258 14.54 14.91 2.90
CA ALA A 258 13.41 15.80 3.10
C ALA A 258 12.24 15.39 2.17
N VAL A 259 11.03 15.33 2.73
CA VAL A 259 9.81 15.13 1.96
C VAL A 259 9.40 16.44 1.35
N SER A 260 9.51 16.58 0.04
CA SER A 260 8.90 17.69 -0.67
C SER A 260 7.48 17.29 -1.14
N LYS A 261 6.48 18.10 -0.80
CA LYS A 261 5.23 18.06 -1.54
C LYS A 261 5.55 18.52 -2.96
N VAL A 262 5.31 17.65 -3.92
CA VAL A 262 5.40 18.03 -5.34
C VAL A 262 4.20 18.94 -5.62
N ALA A 263 4.47 20.18 -6.04
CA ALA A 263 3.47 21.18 -6.37
C ALA A 263 2.72 20.81 -7.65
#